data_10a6b9c9a2774712ec98e53366bf30be
#
_entry.id   10a6b9c9a2774712ec98e53366bf30be
#
_cell.length_a   1.000
_cell.length_b   1.000
_cell.length_c   1.000
_cell.angle_alpha   90.00
_cell.angle_beta   90.00
_cell.angle_gamma   90.00
#
_symmetry.space_group_name_H-M   'P 1'
#
loop_
_entity.id
_entity.type
_entity.pdbx_description
1 polymer ?
#
loop_
_entity_poly.entity_id
_entity_poly.type
_entity_poly.pdbx_seq_one_letter_code
_entity_poly.pdbx_strand_id
1 'polypeptide(L)'
;MEKLLKDYSDLEKGAYLGAISSIATADHAASDEEMEYIMALAESADLSDEQRRAVSQAATELTGQELKKCLDILKDSDLKFSLVTDLISFAEADKKYSDEEKANIEKIAHYLGIDQQQFSLLDQFVKKTAEVNPGVEEVSHPSFLSKLGLDEKLKKSGININSLTKGLLSIAGPMILANLMRGRQSRGVSSSLNPFSTGGGGGLGSIISMLSGGRGFSRTGNMFNRVFGL
;
A
#
# COMPACT_ATOMS: atom_id res chain seq x y z
N MET A 1 12.03 -7.01 -15.79
CA MET A 1 10.95 -6.45 -14.95
C MET A 1 11.33 -5.05 -14.54
N GLU A 2 10.41 -4.10 -14.57
CA GLU A 2 10.65 -2.77 -14.02
C GLU A 2 10.73 -2.89 -12.50
N LYS A 3 11.76 -2.30 -11.86
CA LYS A 3 11.93 -2.38 -10.41
C LYS A 3 10.87 -1.53 -9.72
N LEU A 4 10.28 -2.05 -8.66
CA LEU A 4 9.33 -1.31 -7.84
C LEU A 4 10.01 -0.08 -7.23
N LEU A 5 9.36 1.08 -7.27
CA LEU A 5 9.84 2.33 -6.65
C LEU A 5 11.24 2.78 -7.14
N LYS A 6 11.64 2.45 -8.38
CA LYS A 6 13.01 2.63 -8.90
C LYS A 6 13.56 4.07 -8.83
N ASP A 7 12.66 5.05 -8.87
CA ASP A 7 13.02 6.47 -8.93
C ASP A 7 13.25 7.08 -7.51
N TYR A 8 13.14 6.27 -6.45
CA TYR A 8 13.26 6.69 -5.06
C TYR A 8 14.51 6.14 -4.39
N SER A 9 15.00 6.84 -3.38
CA SER A 9 16.13 6.39 -2.57
C SER A 9 15.81 5.10 -1.82
N ASP A 10 16.84 4.35 -1.45
CA ASP A 10 16.69 3.12 -0.68
C ASP A 10 15.96 3.35 0.65
N LEU A 11 16.26 4.47 1.32
CA LEU A 11 15.61 4.88 2.57
C LEU A 11 14.11 5.17 2.38
N GLU A 12 13.72 5.90 1.32
CA GLU A 12 12.32 6.19 1.03
C GLU A 12 11.54 4.92 0.69
N LYS A 13 12.13 4.03 -0.11
CA LYS A 13 11.52 2.72 -0.43
C LYS A 13 11.33 1.87 0.82
N GLY A 14 12.35 1.82 1.68
CA GLY A 14 12.29 1.10 2.96
C GLY A 14 11.22 1.68 3.89
N ALA A 15 11.15 3.00 4.01
CA ALA A 15 10.14 3.68 4.81
C ALA A 15 8.71 3.44 4.28
N TYR A 16 8.52 3.45 2.96
CA TYR A 16 7.23 3.17 2.34
C TYR A 16 6.75 1.73 2.61
N LEU A 17 7.60 0.73 2.33
CA LEU A 17 7.27 -0.67 2.58
C LEU A 17 7.14 -0.97 4.07
N GLY A 18 7.95 -0.34 4.92
CA GLY A 18 7.85 -0.44 6.36
C GLY A 18 6.54 0.12 6.90
N ALA A 19 6.09 1.28 6.40
CA ALA A 19 4.79 1.85 6.77
C ALA A 19 3.62 0.94 6.38
N ILE A 20 3.60 0.45 5.14
CA ILE A 20 2.59 -0.51 4.67
C ILE A 20 2.59 -1.77 5.53
N SER A 21 3.76 -2.35 5.79
CA SER A 21 3.90 -3.56 6.59
C SER A 21 3.41 -3.36 8.03
N SER A 22 3.83 -2.28 8.68
CA SER A 22 3.42 -1.95 10.04
C SER A 22 1.90 -1.72 10.16
N ILE A 23 1.29 -1.08 9.15
CA ILE A 23 -0.16 -0.86 9.14
C ILE A 23 -0.90 -2.17 8.88
N ALA A 24 -0.42 -2.99 7.96
CA ALA A 24 -1.04 -4.27 7.62
C ALA A 24 -1.02 -5.26 8.79
N THR A 25 0.02 -5.21 9.63
CA THR A 25 0.21 -6.10 10.78
C THR A 25 -0.08 -5.42 12.13
N ALA A 26 -0.86 -4.33 12.14
CA ALA A 26 -1.09 -3.50 13.33
C ALA A 26 -1.75 -4.22 14.51
N ASP A 27 -2.44 -5.31 14.29
CA ASP A 27 -3.13 -6.11 15.30
C ASP A 27 -2.43 -7.43 15.67
N HIS A 28 -1.38 -7.82 14.95
CA HIS A 28 -0.60 -9.04 15.17
C HIS A 28 0.79 -8.92 14.52
N ALA A 29 1.74 -9.71 14.97
CA ALA A 29 3.01 -9.84 14.25
C ALA A 29 2.78 -10.60 12.92
N ALA A 30 3.51 -10.22 11.87
CA ALA A 30 3.40 -10.87 10.58
C ALA A 30 3.59 -12.40 10.69
N SER A 31 2.71 -13.17 10.07
CA SER A 31 2.88 -14.61 9.87
C SER A 31 4.04 -14.90 8.90
N ASP A 32 4.45 -16.18 8.81
CA ASP A 32 5.53 -16.57 7.89
C ASP A 32 5.19 -16.26 6.43
N GLU A 33 3.92 -16.48 6.02
CA GLU A 33 3.45 -16.17 4.67
C GLU A 33 3.41 -14.67 4.39
N GLU A 34 2.96 -13.87 5.34
CA GLU A 34 2.94 -12.40 5.23
C GLU A 34 4.36 -11.87 5.15
N MET A 35 5.27 -12.38 5.99
CA MET A 35 6.69 -12.01 5.96
C MET A 35 7.34 -12.37 4.62
N GLU A 36 7.06 -13.55 4.07
CA GLU A 36 7.56 -13.95 2.74
C GLU A 36 7.10 -12.97 1.65
N TYR A 37 5.84 -12.55 1.71
CA TYR A 37 5.31 -11.56 0.77
C TYR A 37 5.95 -10.18 0.95
N ILE A 38 6.07 -9.71 2.18
CA ILE A 38 6.73 -8.43 2.50
C ILE A 38 8.19 -8.44 2.00
N MET A 39 8.90 -9.55 2.19
CA MET A 39 10.28 -9.69 1.71
C MET A 39 10.36 -9.75 0.18
N ALA A 40 9.38 -10.36 -0.50
CA ALA A 40 9.31 -10.34 -1.96
C ALA A 40 9.08 -8.92 -2.51
N LEU A 41 8.28 -8.10 -1.83
CA LEU A 41 8.13 -6.67 -2.16
C LEU A 41 9.45 -5.93 -1.98
N ALA A 42 10.14 -6.15 -0.87
CA ALA A 42 11.43 -5.54 -0.57
C ALA A 42 12.52 -5.93 -1.60
N GLU A 43 12.52 -7.17 -2.06
CA GLU A 43 13.40 -7.65 -3.13
C GLU A 43 13.05 -7.00 -4.48
N SER A 44 11.77 -6.89 -4.82
CA SER A 44 11.31 -6.25 -6.05
C SER A 44 11.62 -4.75 -6.10
N ALA A 45 11.71 -4.10 -4.93
CA ALA A 45 12.14 -2.71 -4.78
C ALA A 45 13.69 -2.56 -4.77
N ASP A 46 14.43 -3.68 -4.82
CA ASP A 46 15.90 -3.69 -4.75
C ASP A 46 16.42 -3.00 -3.47
N LEU A 47 15.82 -3.33 -2.33
CA LEU A 47 16.24 -2.80 -1.04
C LEU A 47 17.57 -3.40 -0.58
N SER A 48 18.40 -2.57 0.06
CA SER A 48 19.59 -3.04 0.79
C SER A 48 19.21 -3.99 1.95
N ASP A 49 20.17 -4.76 2.43
CA ASP A 49 19.96 -5.65 3.58
C ASP A 49 19.58 -4.87 4.86
N GLU A 50 20.03 -3.63 4.99
CA GLU A 50 19.68 -2.74 6.09
C GLU A 50 18.18 -2.38 6.03
N GLN A 51 17.70 -1.93 4.87
CA GLN A 51 16.30 -1.56 4.69
C GLN A 51 15.37 -2.79 4.74
N ARG A 52 15.79 -3.95 4.24
CA ARG A 52 15.03 -5.21 4.41
C ARG A 52 14.83 -5.56 5.87
N ARG A 53 15.87 -5.41 6.71
CA ARG A 53 15.75 -5.61 8.16
C ARG A 53 14.79 -4.60 8.81
N ALA A 54 14.87 -3.32 8.43
CA ALA A 54 13.95 -2.30 8.93
C ALA A 54 12.48 -2.61 8.57
N VAL A 55 12.21 -3.04 7.33
CA VAL A 55 10.88 -3.46 6.89
C VAL A 55 10.39 -4.69 7.68
N SER A 56 11.23 -5.70 7.88
CA SER A 56 10.91 -6.88 8.70
C SER A 56 10.60 -6.50 10.16
N GLN A 57 11.37 -5.58 10.73
CA GLN A 57 11.13 -5.08 12.07
C GLN A 57 9.79 -4.33 12.16
N ALA A 58 9.47 -3.48 11.18
CA ALA A 58 8.20 -2.77 11.12
C ALA A 58 6.99 -3.72 11.02
N ALA A 59 7.14 -4.88 10.36
CA ALA A 59 6.09 -5.89 10.23
C ALA A 59 5.86 -6.72 11.51
N THR A 60 6.77 -6.69 12.46
CA THR A 60 6.68 -7.49 13.70
C THR A 60 6.48 -6.63 14.95
N GLU A 61 6.66 -5.32 14.83
CA GLU A 61 6.59 -4.37 15.93
C GLU A 61 5.15 -3.87 16.10
N LEU A 62 4.62 -3.96 17.33
CA LEU A 62 3.22 -3.65 17.64
C LEU A 62 3.01 -2.32 18.35
N THR A 63 4.07 -1.56 18.66
CA THR A 63 3.97 -0.29 19.38
C THR A 63 3.70 0.90 18.49
N GLY A 64 3.95 0.75 17.19
CA GLY A 64 3.80 1.81 16.18
C GLY A 64 4.98 2.78 16.11
N GLN A 65 6.07 2.54 16.84
CA GLN A 65 7.26 3.40 16.78
C GLN A 65 7.95 3.33 15.41
N GLU A 66 8.02 2.13 14.83
CA GLU A 66 8.59 1.95 13.49
C GLU A 66 7.70 2.62 12.42
N LEU A 67 6.37 2.53 12.55
CA LEU A 67 5.46 3.28 11.69
C LEU A 67 5.75 4.78 11.75
N LYS A 68 5.90 5.33 12.95
CA LYS A 68 6.19 6.75 13.11
C LYS A 68 7.48 7.16 12.41
N LYS A 69 8.56 6.38 12.56
CA LYS A 69 9.84 6.63 11.88
C LYS A 69 9.67 6.60 10.35
N CYS A 70 8.94 5.62 9.82
CA CYS A 70 8.65 5.53 8.39
C CYS A 70 7.89 6.77 7.90
N LEU A 71 6.85 7.19 8.61
CA LEU A 71 6.08 8.38 8.26
C LEU A 71 6.91 9.66 8.35
N ASP A 72 7.81 9.79 9.33
CA ASP A 72 8.71 10.94 9.44
C ASP A 72 9.65 11.07 8.22
N ILE A 73 10.14 9.96 7.70
CA ILE A 73 10.94 9.93 6.45
C ILE A 73 10.08 10.33 5.24
N LEU A 74 8.84 9.85 5.17
CA LEU A 74 7.96 10.06 4.03
C LEU A 74 7.35 11.45 3.95
N LYS A 75 7.37 12.26 5.01
CA LYS A 75 6.85 13.64 5.00
C LYS A 75 7.42 14.49 3.86
N ASP A 76 8.69 14.35 3.58
CA ASP A 76 9.41 15.13 2.58
C ASP A 76 9.51 14.41 1.23
N SER A 77 8.92 13.23 1.10
CA SER A 77 8.89 12.43 -0.13
C SER A 77 7.54 12.51 -0.84
N ASP A 78 7.56 12.50 -2.17
CA ASP A 78 6.34 12.36 -2.99
C ASP A 78 5.64 11.01 -2.76
N LEU A 79 6.34 9.99 -2.23
CA LEU A 79 5.75 8.68 -1.86
C LEU A 79 4.64 8.79 -0.82
N LYS A 80 4.56 9.90 -0.06
CA LYS A 80 3.43 10.14 0.86
C LYS A 80 2.07 10.07 0.17
N PHE A 81 1.97 10.58 -1.06
CA PHE A 81 0.72 10.53 -1.83
C PHE A 81 0.40 9.10 -2.28
N SER A 82 1.41 8.34 -2.70
CA SER A 82 1.24 6.92 -3.05
C SER A 82 0.84 6.10 -1.83
N LEU A 83 1.47 6.33 -0.66
CA LEU A 83 1.12 5.65 0.58
C LEU A 83 -0.35 5.87 0.95
N VAL A 84 -0.81 7.13 1.00
CA VAL A 84 -2.21 7.42 1.35
C VAL A 84 -3.17 6.85 0.32
N THR A 85 -2.82 6.88 -0.98
CA THR A 85 -3.63 6.27 -2.04
C THR A 85 -3.75 4.76 -1.88
N ASP A 86 -2.66 4.08 -1.56
CA ASP A 86 -2.67 2.63 -1.31
C ASP A 86 -3.49 2.28 -0.07
N LEU A 87 -3.38 3.07 1.02
CA LEU A 87 -4.19 2.86 2.22
C LEU A 87 -5.70 3.00 1.92
N ILE A 88 -6.10 4.01 1.14
CA ILE A 88 -7.49 4.16 0.70
C ILE A 88 -7.89 2.96 -0.18
N SER A 89 -7.06 2.55 -1.13
CA SER A 89 -7.31 1.42 -2.02
C SER A 89 -7.49 0.11 -1.23
N PHE A 90 -6.70 -0.08 -0.19
CA PHE A 90 -6.79 -1.24 0.68
C PHE A 90 -8.09 -1.24 1.49
N ALA A 91 -8.47 -0.12 2.05
CA ALA A 91 -9.72 0.02 2.79
C ALA A 91 -10.96 -0.19 1.89
N GLU A 92 -10.97 0.38 0.68
CA GLU A 92 -12.06 0.20 -0.29
C GLU A 92 -12.21 -1.26 -0.79
N ALA A 93 -11.10 -2.01 -0.89
CA ALA A 93 -11.15 -3.39 -1.38
C ALA A 93 -11.89 -4.33 -0.43
N ASP A 94 -11.92 -4.02 0.85
CA ASP A 94 -12.62 -4.80 1.89
C ASP A 94 -14.15 -4.63 1.86
N LYS A 95 -14.67 -3.78 0.98
CA LYS A 95 -16.11 -3.41 0.87
C LYS A 95 -16.74 -2.92 2.19
N LYS A 96 -15.93 -2.56 3.16
CA LYS A 96 -16.31 -2.10 4.49
C LYS A 96 -15.61 -0.79 4.88
N TYR A 97 -15.20 0.01 3.88
CA TYR A 97 -14.55 1.30 4.14
C TYR A 97 -15.43 2.13 5.08
N SER A 98 -15.18 1.95 6.38
CA SER A 98 -15.95 2.58 7.44
C SER A 98 -15.50 4.03 7.65
N ASP A 99 -16.38 4.83 8.26
CA ASP A 99 -16.03 6.21 8.64
C ASP A 99 -14.83 6.25 9.60
N GLU A 100 -14.66 5.22 10.45
CA GLU A 100 -13.52 5.10 11.37
C GLU A 100 -12.21 4.85 10.61
N GLU A 101 -12.21 3.94 9.63
CA GLU A 101 -11.04 3.67 8.78
C GLU A 101 -10.65 4.89 7.98
N LYS A 102 -11.64 5.59 7.41
CA LYS A 102 -11.41 6.84 6.70
C LYS A 102 -10.78 7.89 7.62
N ALA A 103 -11.31 8.09 8.82
CA ALA A 103 -10.77 9.03 9.79
C ALA A 103 -9.33 8.69 10.20
N ASN A 104 -8.99 7.41 10.30
CA ASN A 104 -7.62 6.96 10.60
C ASN A 104 -6.66 7.24 9.44
N ILE A 105 -7.07 7.00 8.19
CA ILE A 105 -6.25 7.34 7.01
C ILE A 105 -6.11 8.85 6.87
N GLU A 106 -7.15 9.64 7.16
CA GLU A 106 -7.07 11.11 7.19
C GLU A 106 -6.06 11.62 8.23
N LYS A 107 -5.97 10.98 9.41
CA LYS A 107 -4.94 11.32 10.41
C LYS A 107 -3.53 11.07 9.89
N ILE A 108 -3.30 9.95 9.19
CA ILE A 108 -2.00 9.67 8.54
C ILE A 108 -1.70 10.74 7.50
N ALA A 109 -2.67 11.04 6.62
CA ALA A 109 -2.53 12.03 5.58
C ALA A 109 -2.16 13.41 6.17
N HIS A 110 -2.88 13.83 7.21
CA HIS A 110 -2.59 15.08 7.93
C HIS A 110 -1.18 15.07 8.55
N TYR A 111 -0.78 13.95 9.18
CA TYR A 111 0.57 13.81 9.73
C TYR A 111 1.65 13.94 8.66
N LEU A 112 1.41 13.43 7.45
CA LEU A 112 2.29 13.54 6.28
C LEU A 112 2.25 14.93 5.61
N GLY A 113 1.45 15.87 6.12
CA GLY A 113 1.29 17.20 5.55
C GLY A 113 0.43 17.24 4.29
N ILE A 114 -0.44 16.24 4.10
CA ILE A 114 -1.43 16.20 3.02
C ILE A 114 -2.68 16.92 3.50
N ASP A 115 -3.10 17.96 2.79
CA ASP A 115 -4.28 18.73 3.14
C ASP A 115 -5.58 18.02 2.72
N GLN A 116 -6.72 18.53 3.21
CA GLN A 116 -8.04 17.95 2.96
C GLN A 116 -8.43 17.92 1.48
N GLN A 117 -7.98 18.90 0.71
CA GLN A 117 -8.24 18.96 -0.74
C GLN A 117 -7.44 17.86 -1.46
N GLN A 118 -6.17 17.73 -1.12
CA GLN A 118 -5.30 16.67 -1.64
C GLN A 118 -5.85 15.29 -1.27
N PHE A 119 -6.22 15.06 0.00
CA PHE A 119 -6.83 13.80 0.44
C PHE A 119 -8.11 13.46 -0.35
N SER A 120 -9.00 14.43 -0.52
CA SER A 120 -10.24 14.24 -1.30
C SER A 120 -9.96 13.88 -2.77
N LEU A 121 -8.89 14.42 -3.37
CA LEU A 121 -8.49 14.08 -4.73
C LEU A 121 -7.92 12.67 -4.83
N LEU A 122 -7.16 12.20 -3.83
CA LEU A 122 -6.66 10.83 -3.77
C LEU A 122 -7.83 9.83 -3.59
N ASP A 123 -8.79 10.12 -2.72
CA ASP A 123 -10.01 9.33 -2.54
C ASP A 123 -10.83 9.23 -3.84
N GLN A 124 -11.02 10.36 -4.54
CA GLN A 124 -11.68 10.36 -5.86
C GLN A 124 -10.90 9.55 -6.90
N PHE A 125 -9.58 9.60 -6.87
CA PHE A 125 -8.74 8.81 -7.78
C PHE A 125 -8.95 7.32 -7.55
N VAL A 126 -8.93 6.84 -6.30
CA VAL A 126 -9.17 5.42 -5.98
C VAL A 126 -10.54 4.99 -6.43
N LYS A 127 -11.60 5.73 -6.10
CA LYS A 127 -12.99 5.40 -6.46
C LYS A 127 -13.18 5.30 -7.96
N LYS A 128 -12.69 6.29 -8.72
CA LYS A 128 -12.81 6.28 -10.19
C LYS A 128 -11.98 5.16 -10.82
N THR A 129 -10.82 4.83 -10.26
CA THR A 129 -10.00 3.70 -10.72
C THR A 129 -10.72 2.38 -10.50
N ALA A 130 -11.37 2.21 -9.35
CA ALA A 130 -12.17 1.01 -9.05
C ALA A 130 -13.38 0.85 -10.00
N GLU A 131 -14.04 1.95 -10.39
CA GLU A 131 -15.15 1.93 -11.35
C GLU A 131 -14.72 1.47 -12.75
N VAL A 132 -13.55 1.92 -13.22
CA VAL A 132 -13.01 1.56 -14.55
C VAL A 132 -12.41 0.17 -14.55
N ASN A 133 -11.93 -0.32 -13.41
CA ASN A 133 -11.23 -1.61 -13.24
C ASN A 133 -10.12 -1.84 -14.30
N PRO A 134 -9.16 -0.90 -14.41
CA PRO A 134 -8.15 -0.91 -15.47
C PRO A 134 -7.12 -2.02 -15.26
N GLY A 135 -6.45 -2.42 -16.33
CA GLY A 135 -5.25 -3.25 -16.24
C GLY A 135 -4.07 -2.48 -15.65
N VAL A 136 -3.09 -3.21 -15.08
CA VAL A 136 -1.89 -2.62 -14.46
C VAL A 136 -1.12 -1.70 -15.41
N GLU A 137 -0.97 -2.10 -16.68
CA GLU A 137 -0.30 -1.29 -17.70
C GLU A 137 -1.06 0.01 -18.03
N GLU A 138 -2.38 -0.02 -17.96
CA GLU A 138 -3.22 1.14 -18.25
C GLU A 138 -3.08 2.22 -17.17
N VAL A 139 -3.06 1.85 -15.89
CA VAL A 139 -2.93 2.80 -14.78
C VAL A 139 -1.56 3.50 -14.79
N SER A 140 -0.52 2.80 -15.20
CA SER A 140 0.83 3.36 -15.34
C SER A 140 0.96 4.32 -16.52
N HIS A 141 -0.02 4.37 -17.44
CA HIS A 141 0.05 5.22 -18.62
C HIS A 141 -0.43 6.65 -18.31
N PRO A 142 0.32 7.70 -18.71
CA PRO A 142 -0.04 9.11 -18.40
C PRO A 142 -1.45 9.51 -18.86
N SER A 143 -1.98 8.91 -19.94
CA SER A 143 -3.34 9.20 -20.43
C SER A 143 -4.46 8.66 -19.53
N PHE A 144 -4.17 7.76 -18.60
CA PHE A 144 -5.18 7.18 -17.70
C PHE A 144 -5.82 8.25 -16.81
N LEU A 145 -5.01 9.11 -16.22
CA LEU A 145 -5.50 10.20 -15.37
C LEU A 145 -6.33 11.23 -16.14
N SER A 146 -5.97 11.49 -17.38
CA SER A 146 -6.77 12.36 -18.27
C SER A 146 -8.14 11.74 -18.56
N LYS A 147 -8.22 10.41 -18.74
CA LYS A 147 -9.50 9.69 -18.89
C LYS A 147 -10.37 9.82 -17.63
N LEU A 148 -9.75 9.86 -16.44
CA LEU A 148 -10.47 10.06 -15.16
C LEU A 148 -10.88 11.52 -14.92
N GLY A 149 -10.34 12.48 -15.71
CA GLY A 149 -10.58 13.92 -15.54
C GLY A 149 -9.99 14.49 -14.26
N LEU A 150 -8.88 13.92 -13.76
CA LEU A 150 -8.24 14.29 -12.51
C LEU A 150 -6.84 14.92 -12.69
N ASP A 151 -6.22 14.79 -13.86
CA ASP A 151 -4.85 15.22 -14.13
C ASP A 151 -4.60 16.70 -13.78
N GLU A 152 -5.44 17.61 -14.26
CA GLU A 152 -5.30 19.05 -13.94
C GLU A 152 -5.54 19.36 -12.47
N LYS A 153 -6.49 18.67 -11.83
CA LYS A 153 -6.80 18.89 -10.40
C LYS A 153 -5.65 18.45 -9.51
N LEU A 154 -5.09 17.27 -9.79
CA LEU A 154 -3.93 16.74 -9.06
C LEU A 154 -2.71 17.64 -9.22
N LYS A 155 -2.40 18.08 -10.45
CA LYS A 155 -1.31 19.03 -10.72
C LYS A 155 -1.47 20.36 -9.97
N LYS A 156 -2.67 20.95 -10.00
CA LYS A 156 -2.97 22.22 -9.30
C LYS A 156 -2.84 22.11 -7.79
N SER A 157 -3.09 20.91 -7.25
CA SER A 157 -2.93 20.62 -5.81
C SER A 157 -1.49 20.20 -5.44
N GLY A 158 -0.53 20.33 -6.34
CA GLY A 158 0.87 20.02 -6.07
C GLY A 158 1.19 18.52 -6.01
N ILE A 159 0.27 17.64 -6.46
CA ILE A 159 0.49 16.22 -6.49
C ILE A 159 1.19 15.85 -7.80
N ASN A 160 2.40 15.27 -7.69
CA ASN A 160 3.15 14.79 -8.83
C ASN A 160 2.53 13.47 -9.34
N ILE A 161 1.91 13.56 -10.51
CA ILE A 161 1.18 12.44 -11.11
C ILE A 161 2.09 11.25 -11.42
N ASN A 162 3.30 11.51 -11.94
CA ASN A 162 4.24 10.45 -12.28
C ASN A 162 4.73 9.73 -11.02
N SER A 163 5.00 10.48 -9.97
CA SER A 163 5.39 9.94 -8.67
C SER A 163 4.25 9.12 -8.07
N LEU A 164 3.02 9.63 -8.11
CA LEU A 164 1.84 8.95 -7.61
C LEU A 164 1.65 7.59 -8.29
N THR A 165 1.59 7.54 -9.61
CA THR A 165 1.28 6.29 -10.36
C THR A 165 2.40 5.26 -10.29
N LYS A 166 3.66 5.68 -10.26
CA LYS A 166 4.83 4.78 -10.14
C LYS A 166 5.04 4.23 -8.73
N GLY A 167 4.52 4.93 -7.73
CA GLY A 167 4.63 4.53 -6.32
C GLY A 167 3.56 3.57 -5.85
N LEU A 168 2.49 3.30 -6.62
CA LEU A 168 1.34 2.53 -6.16
C LEU A 168 1.63 1.03 -6.03
N LEU A 169 1.64 0.55 -4.80
CA LEU A 169 1.75 -0.87 -4.48
C LEU A 169 0.47 -1.64 -4.82
N SER A 170 -0.68 -1.00 -4.70
CA SER A 170 -1.98 -1.55 -5.10
C SER A 170 -2.02 -2.01 -6.56
N ILE A 171 -1.13 -1.47 -7.40
CA ILE A 171 -0.98 -1.85 -8.80
C ILE A 171 0.10 -2.95 -8.96
N ALA A 172 1.27 -2.75 -8.36
CA ALA A 172 2.41 -3.65 -8.54
C ALA A 172 2.32 -4.93 -7.68
N GLY A 173 1.72 -4.84 -6.50
CA GLY A 173 1.64 -5.93 -5.53
C GLY A 173 1.03 -7.24 -6.06
N PRO A 174 -0.10 -7.21 -6.80
CA PRO A 174 -0.69 -8.42 -7.38
C PRO A 174 0.23 -9.18 -8.34
N MET A 175 1.07 -8.47 -9.09
CA MET A 175 2.04 -9.10 -10.01
C MET A 175 3.15 -9.81 -9.24
N ILE A 176 3.63 -9.21 -8.15
CA ILE A 176 4.67 -9.80 -7.30
C ILE A 176 4.14 -11.04 -6.63
N LEU A 177 2.92 -10.98 -6.07
CA LEU A 177 2.25 -12.12 -5.47
C LEU A 177 2.03 -13.27 -6.46
N ALA A 178 1.59 -12.97 -7.68
CA ALA A 178 1.41 -13.96 -8.74
C ALA A 178 2.73 -14.66 -9.12
N ASN A 179 3.85 -13.95 -9.11
CA ASN A 179 5.17 -14.52 -9.37
C ASN A 179 5.66 -15.41 -8.22
N LEU A 180 5.45 -14.98 -6.98
CA LEU A 180 5.77 -15.77 -5.78
C LEU A 180 5.01 -17.10 -5.77
N MET A 181 3.72 -17.07 -6.08
CA MET A 181 2.89 -18.28 -6.15
C MET A 181 3.28 -19.23 -7.29
N ARG A 182 3.67 -18.73 -8.45
CA ARG A 182 4.20 -19.56 -9.55
C ARG A 182 5.48 -20.29 -9.15
N GLY A 183 6.37 -19.63 -8.41
CA GLY A 183 7.59 -20.24 -7.89
C GLY A 183 7.32 -21.38 -6.90
N ARG A 184 6.24 -21.32 -6.12
CA ARG A 184 5.81 -22.37 -5.19
C ARG A 184 5.23 -23.60 -5.91
N GLN A 185 4.47 -23.41 -6.97
CA GLN A 185 3.89 -24.52 -7.76
C GLN A 185 4.95 -25.45 -8.36
N SER A 186 6.12 -24.92 -8.70
CA SER A 186 7.23 -25.74 -9.19
C SER A 186 7.94 -26.56 -8.10
N ARG A 187 7.66 -26.33 -6.81
CA ARG A 187 8.23 -27.08 -5.68
C ARG A 187 7.31 -28.14 -5.07
N GLY A 188 6.21 -28.51 -5.77
CA GLY A 188 5.41 -29.68 -5.42
C GLY A 188 4.56 -29.58 -4.15
N VAL A 189 4.25 -28.38 -3.65
CA VAL A 189 3.29 -28.20 -2.55
C VAL A 189 1.90 -27.98 -3.14
N SER A 190 1.13 -29.05 -3.17
CA SER A 190 -0.29 -29.08 -3.56
C SER A 190 -1.12 -28.50 -2.40
N SER A 191 -1.16 -27.19 -2.24
CA SER A 191 -2.11 -26.51 -1.37
C SER A 191 -3.22 -25.94 -2.23
N SER A 192 -4.44 -26.42 -2.04
CA SER A 192 -5.65 -25.97 -2.75
C SER A 192 -6.11 -24.59 -2.25
N LEU A 193 -5.26 -23.61 -2.38
CA LEU A 193 -5.61 -22.21 -2.21
C LEU A 193 -5.55 -21.54 -3.59
N ASN A 194 -6.70 -21.54 -4.26
CA ASN A 194 -6.92 -20.74 -5.44
C ASN A 194 -7.23 -19.30 -4.98
N PRO A 195 -6.28 -18.36 -4.91
CA PRO A 195 -6.53 -17.00 -4.44
C PRO A 195 -7.37 -16.18 -5.44
N PHE A 196 -7.68 -16.76 -6.60
CA PHE A 196 -8.46 -16.13 -7.67
C PHE A 196 -9.88 -16.68 -7.84
N SER A 197 -10.36 -17.60 -6.99
CA SER A 197 -11.63 -18.31 -7.22
C SER A 197 -12.78 -17.90 -6.30
N THR A 198 -12.81 -16.67 -5.80
CA THR A 198 -14.03 -16.19 -5.13
C THR A 198 -14.41 -14.82 -5.67
N GLY A 199 -15.36 -14.83 -6.59
CA GLY A 199 -16.27 -13.76 -6.97
C GLY A 199 -15.80 -12.32 -6.99
N GLY A 200 -15.36 -11.81 -8.14
CA GLY A 200 -15.53 -10.40 -8.53
C GLY A 200 -14.66 -9.38 -7.79
N GLY A 201 -13.40 -9.27 -8.16
CA GLY A 201 -12.52 -8.20 -7.69
C GLY A 201 -11.07 -8.69 -7.68
N GLY A 202 -10.38 -8.60 -8.83
CA GLY A 202 -9.05 -9.17 -8.99
C GLY A 202 -8.00 -8.47 -8.13
N GLY A 203 -7.23 -9.23 -7.40
CA GLY A 203 -5.87 -8.91 -6.97
C GLY A 203 -5.71 -8.16 -5.65
N LEU A 204 -6.42 -7.08 -5.39
CA LEU A 204 -6.21 -6.25 -4.18
C LEU A 204 -6.79 -6.89 -2.91
N GLY A 205 -8.00 -7.46 -2.99
CA GLY A 205 -8.63 -8.13 -1.85
C GLY A 205 -7.83 -9.32 -1.33
N SER A 206 -7.06 -9.99 -2.20
CA SER A 206 -6.19 -11.11 -1.79
C SER A 206 -4.96 -10.63 -1.03
N ILE A 207 -4.38 -9.49 -1.40
CA ILE A 207 -3.23 -8.91 -0.70
C ILE A 207 -3.64 -8.45 0.69
N ILE A 208 -4.77 -7.76 0.79
CA ILE A 208 -5.27 -7.25 2.07
C ILE A 208 -5.74 -8.39 2.96
N SER A 209 -6.46 -9.36 2.40
CA SER A 209 -6.87 -10.55 3.13
C SER A 209 -5.66 -11.34 3.64
N MET A 210 -4.55 -11.34 2.89
CA MET A 210 -3.30 -11.97 3.28
C MET A 210 -2.56 -11.16 4.34
N LEU A 211 -2.48 -9.81 4.19
CA LEU A 211 -1.77 -8.92 5.10
C LEU A 211 -2.58 -8.54 6.35
N SER A 212 -3.90 -8.65 6.34
CA SER A 212 -4.78 -8.33 7.49
C SER A 212 -5.37 -9.55 8.19
N GLY A 213 -4.94 -10.77 7.80
CA GLY A 213 -5.52 -12.00 8.34
C GLY A 213 -7.05 -12.08 8.19
N GLY A 214 -7.62 -11.39 7.19
CA GLY A 214 -9.07 -11.31 6.93
C GLY A 214 -9.85 -10.39 7.89
N ARG A 215 -9.17 -9.58 8.70
CA ARG A 215 -9.81 -8.76 9.75
C ARG A 215 -9.92 -7.26 9.46
N GLY A 216 -9.39 -6.81 8.32
CA GLY A 216 -9.53 -5.42 7.87
C GLY A 216 -8.78 -4.38 8.70
N PHE A 217 -8.81 -3.14 8.24
CA PHE A 217 -8.16 -1.97 8.85
C PHE A 217 -8.77 -1.51 10.18
N SER A 218 -9.86 -2.12 10.64
CA SER A 218 -10.65 -1.61 11.78
C SER A 218 -9.91 -1.56 13.12
N ARG A 219 -8.79 -2.28 13.30
CA ARG A 219 -8.00 -2.25 14.53
C ARG A 219 -6.80 -1.30 14.50
N THR A 220 -6.48 -0.75 13.34
CA THR A 220 -5.39 0.22 13.16
C THR A 220 -5.62 1.49 13.98
N GLY A 221 -6.88 1.85 14.28
CA GLY A 221 -7.24 3.02 15.08
C GLY A 221 -6.61 3.06 16.47
N ASN A 222 -6.51 1.91 17.15
CA ASN A 222 -5.88 1.84 18.47
C ASN A 222 -4.36 2.07 18.41
N MET A 223 -3.70 1.66 17.33
CA MET A 223 -2.28 1.91 17.11
C MET A 223 -2.03 3.40 16.85
N PHE A 224 -2.87 4.04 16.04
CA PHE A 224 -2.77 5.48 15.78
C PHE A 224 -2.94 6.32 17.04
N ASN A 225 -3.90 5.99 17.90
CA ASN A 225 -4.07 6.69 19.18
C ASN A 225 -2.82 6.56 20.07
N ARG A 226 -2.13 5.42 20.04
CA ARG A 226 -0.86 5.24 20.78
C ARG A 226 0.30 6.01 20.17
N VAL A 227 0.41 6.02 18.84
CA VAL A 227 1.54 6.63 18.11
C VAL A 227 1.45 8.15 18.10
N PHE A 228 0.26 8.70 17.96
CA PHE A 228 0.05 10.13 17.77
C PHE A 228 -0.54 10.83 19.00
N GLY A 229 -0.83 10.11 20.07
CA GLY A 229 -1.30 10.69 21.34
C GLY A 229 -2.69 11.35 21.25
N LEU A 230 -3.55 10.83 20.36
CA LEU A 230 -4.90 11.33 20.13
C LEU A 230 -5.95 10.51 20.88
#